data_f17e6dbe84ddbf7121ef8b867b73b42a
#
_entry.id   f17e6dbe84ddbf7121ef8b867b73b42a
#
_cell.length_a   1.000
_cell.length_b   1.000
_cell.length_c   1.000
_cell.angle_alpha   90.00
_cell.angle_beta   90.00
_cell.angle_gamma   90.00
#
_symmetry.space_group_name_H-M   'P 1'
#
loop_
_entity.id
_entity.type
_entity.pdbx_description
1 polymer ?
#
loop_
_entity_poly.entity_id
_entity_poly.type
_entity_poly.pdbx_seq_one_letter_code
_entity_poly.pdbx_strand_id
1 'polypeptide(L)'
;MRVLSVDWDYFIEATMEQRWLMFPDGGNEKLPPALSDTIWAARYAEHDELIKVGLDKSGYNTLKKIIKKLCNSHTKVFIADSHLRIYDFIRDNYKDGLLYINNIDFHYDYYYSQDGVMELNCGNWVNAIIDKANVYNDWVNPANVSYSWVCREDSDLSGRLEKNPQFGGYFMIDDLLKDTSEQEPYDLLFICRSSMWSPPHLDKYFFDLIKTDVVKLGADIELGFLTEDRYTDGMRKQVKEYRDFLDTAIKDLEKRRAEHDD
;
A
#
# COMPACT_ATOMS: atom_id res chain seq x y z
N MET A 1 -22.18 -5.32 -3.70
CA MET A 1 -21.29 -4.27 -3.17
C MET A 1 -20.04 -4.19 -4.03
N ARG A 2 -19.60 -3.00 -4.39
CA ARG A 2 -18.39 -2.74 -5.18
C ARG A 2 -17.37 -1.98 -4.33
N VAL A 3 -16.15 -2.47 -4.29
CA VAL A 3 -15.05 -1.93 -3.47
C VAL A 3 -13.89 -1.52 -4.38
N LEU A 4 -13.38 -0.32 -4.20
CA LEU A 4 -12.10 0.11 -4.73
C LEU A 4 -11.11 0.18 -3.57
N SER A 5 -10.10 -0.67 -3.62
CA SER A 5 -8.95 -0.63 -2.73
C SER A 5 -7.79 0.03 -3.44
N VAL A 6 -7.08 0.90 -2.75
CA VAL A 6 -5.91 1.60 -3.27
C VAL A 6 -4.79 1.51 -2.25
N ASP A 7 -3.72 0.79 -2.60
CA ASP A 7 -2.45 0.86 -1.88
C ASP A 7 -1.54 1.91 -2.52
N TRP A 8 -1.00 2.82 -1.71
CA TRP A 8 -0.20 3.93 -2.19
C TRP A 8 1.14 3.51 -2.80
N ASP A 9 1.66 2.36 -2.41
CA ASP A 9 2.92 1.82 -2.92
C ASP A 9 2.85 1.48 -4.43
N TYR A 10 1.64 1.27 -4.97
CA TYR A 10 1.40 1.16 -6.40
C TYR A 10 1.97 2.34 -7.20
N PHE A 11 1.89 3.55 -6.65
CA PHE A 11 2.29 4.79 -7.33
C PHE A 11 3.76 5.14 -7.15
N ILE A 12 4.52 4.30 -6.46
CA ILE A 12 5.95 4.53 -6.25
C ILE A 12 6.73 4.06 -7.49
N GLU A 13 7.37 5.01 -8.17
CA GLU A 13 8.21 4.76 -9.35
C GLU A 13 9.63 4.39 -8.89
N ALA A 14 9.82 3.12 -8.55
CA ALA A 14 11.07 2.57 -8.04
C ALA A 14 11.46 1.33 -8.82
N THR A 15 12.77 1.12 -9.03
CA THR A 15 13.30 -0.14 -9.54
C THR A 15 13.12 -1.26 -8.50
N MET A 16 13.20 -2.53 -8.95
CA MET A 16 13.16 -3.65 -8.01
C MET A 16 14.29 -3.57 -6.98
N GLU A 17 15.49 -3.12 -7.37
CA GLU A 17 16.60 -2.91 -6.45
C GLU A 17 16.26 -1.87 -5.38
N GLN A 18 15.71 -0.71 -5.78
CA GLN A 18 15.24 0.31 -4.83
C GLN A 18 14.13 -0.23 -3.93
N ARG A 19 13.21 -1.04 -4.46
CA ARG A 19 12.17 -1.68 -3.64
C ARG A 19 12.79 -2.61 -2.60
N TRP A 20 13.80 -3.40 -2.94
CA TRP A 20 14.54 -4.23 -1.98
C TRP A 20 15.22 -3.41 -0.87
N LEU A 21 15.78 -2.25 -1.21
CA LEU A 21 16.38 -1.33 -0.22
C LEU A 21 15.31 -0.69 0.70
N MET A 22 14.08 -0.53 0.21
CA MET A 22 12.97 -0.06 1.05
C MET A 22 12.53 -1.14 2.06
N PHE A 23 12.77 -2.44 1.79
CA PHE A 23 12.21 -3.56 2.54
C PHE A 23 13.21 -4.65 2.93
N PRO A 24 14.38 -4.34 3.44
CA PRO A 24 15.39 -5.37 3.72
C PRO A 24 14.89 -6.46 4.67
N ASP A 25 13.91 -6.16 5.53
CA ASP A 25 13.41 -7.05 6.57
C ASP A 25 11.94 -7.45 6.40
N GLY A 26 11.39 -7.29 5.19
CA GLY A 26 10.01 -7.69 4.89
C GLY A 26 8.91 -6.84 5.51
N GLY A 27 9.23 -5.66 6.04
CA GLY A 27 8.29 -4.67 6.60
C GLY A 27 7.36 -5.24 7.68
N ASN A 28 7.17 -4.54 8.77
CA ASN A 28 6.22 -4.93 9.79
C ASN A 28 5.23 -3.80 10.05
N GLU A 29 4.05 -3.89 9.45
CA GLU A 29 2.98 -2.90 9.64
C GLU A 29 2.40 -2.85 11.05
N LYS A 30 2.75 -3.82 11.90
CA LYS A 30 2.39 -3.80 13.33
C LYS A 30 3.24 -2.82 14.13
N LEU A 31 4.32 -2.28 13.54
CA LEU A 31 5.15 -1.30 14.22
C LEU A 31 4.40 0.02 14.40
N PRO A 32 4.58 0.69 15.54
CA PRO A 32 4.04 2.03 15.74
C PRO A 32 4.52 2.97 14.62
N PRO A 33 3.68 3.86 14.09
CA PRO A 33 4.06 4.77 13.01
C PRO A 33 5.27 5.66 13.30
N ALA A 34 5.49 6.04 14.56
CA ALA A 34 6.71 6.74 14.98
C ALA A 34 7.99 5.94 14.66
N LEU A 35 7.92 4.61 14.66
CA LEU A 35 9.03 3.76 14.22
C LEU A 35 9.20 3.78 12.70
N SER A 36 8.12 3.90 11.94
CA SER A 36 8.21 4.06 10.49
C SER A 36 9.07 5.27 10.11
N ASP A 37 8.87 6.40 10.78
CA ASP A 37 9.66 7.62 10.52
C ASP A 37 11.14 7.43 10.82
N THR A 38 11.44 6.78 11.95
CA THR A 38 12.81 6.46 12.35
C THR A 38 13.48 5.49 11.38
N ILE A 39 12.77 4.45 10.94
CA ILE A 39 13.26 3.48 9.96
C ILE A 39 13.53 4.17 8.62
N TRP A 40 12.63 5.02 8.15
CA TRP A 40 12.83 5.76 6.91
C TRP A 40 13.99 6.76 6.99
N ALA A 41 14.18 7.41 8.15
CA ALA A 41 15.33 8.28 8.34
C ALA A 41 16.66 7.50 8.25
N ALA A 42 16.72 6.30 8.83
CA ALA A 42 17.88 5.40 8.71
C ALA A 42 18.08 4.93 7.25
N ARG A 43 17.03 4.49 6.57
CA ARG A 43 17.09 4.08 5.14
C ARG A 43 17.61 5.20 4.25
N TYR A 44 17.15 6.43 4.42
CA TYR A 44 17.66 7.58 3.67
C TYR A 44 19.10 7.97 4.02
N ALA A 45 19.53 7.68 5.24
CA ALA A 45 20.93 7.92 5.63
C ALA A 45 21.86 6.89 4.99
N GLU A 46 21.43 5.64 4.89
CA GLU A 46 22.19 4.53 4.33
C GLU A 46 22.12 4.50 2.79
N HIS A 47 20.97 4.86 2.21
CA HIS A 47 20.66 4.77 0.77
C HIS A 47 20.11 6.10 0.25
N ASP A 48 21.00 7.01 -0.14
CA ASP A 48 20.60 8.36 -0.57
C ASP A 48 19.85 8.38 -1.91
N GLU A 49 19.96 7.32 -2.70
CA GLU A 49 19.18 7.11 -3.92
C GLU A 49 17.67 6.96 -3.67
N LEU A 50 17.26 6.53 -2.48
CA LEU A 50 15.84 6.38 -2.14
C LEU A 50 15.09 7.72 -2.11
N ILE A 51 15.79 8.82 -1.84
CA ILE A 51 15.19 10.16 -1.86
C ILE A 51 14.87 10.63 -3.30
N LYS A 52 15.42 9.94 -4.32
CA LYS A 52 15.21 10.22 -5.74
C LYS A 52 14.08 9.41 -6.34
N VAL A 53 13.56 8.44 -5.58
CA VAL A 53 12.39 7.65 -6.00
C VAL A 53 11.22 8.59 -6.29
N GLY A 54 10.55 8.38 -7.41
CA GLY A 54 9.52 9.26 -7.93
C GLY A 54 8.11 8.77 -7.65
N LEU A 55 7.16 9.58 -8.10
CA LEU A 55 5.75 9.22 -8.20
C LEU A 55 5.43 8.87 -9.66
N ASP A 56 4.77 7.74 -9.90
CA ASP A 56 4.10 7.48 -11.18
C ASP A 56 2.97 8.49 -11.38
N LYS A 57 3.31 9.59 -12.06
CA LYS A 57 2.35 10.68 -12.32
C LYS A 57 1.22 10.26 -13.25
N SER A 58 1.45 9.29 -14.14
CA SER A 58 0.41 8.80 -15.05
C SER A 58 -0.64 8.03 -14.28
N GLY A 59 -0.23 7.01 -13.52
CA GLY A 59 -1.10 6.23 -12.66
C GLY A 59 -1.82 7.10 -11.63
N TYR A 60 -1.10 8.02 -10.99
CA TYR A 60 -1.69 8.98 -10.04
C TYR A 60 -2.80 9.83 -10.65
N ASN A 61 -2.58 10.39 -11.85
CA ASN A 61 -3.60 11.16 -12.55
C ASN A 61 -4.79 10.30 -13.00
N THR A 62 -4.53 9.04 -13.36
CA THR A 62 -5.59 8.08 -13.69
C THR A 62 -6.40 7.73 -12.46
N LEU A 63 -5.80 7.54 -11.29
CA LEU A 63 -6.53 7.36 -10.02
C LEU A 63 -7.47 8.53 -9.73
N LYS A 64 -7.00 9.78 -9.89
CA LYS A 64 -7.85 10.98 -9.71
C LYS A 64 -9.07 10.95 -10.64
N LYS A 65 -8.92 10.49 -11.88
CA LYS A 65 -10.04 10.33 -12.83
C LYS A 65 -11.00 9.21 -12.39
N ILE A 66 -10.47 8.09 -11.89
CA ILE A 66 -11.24 6.96 -11.37
C ILE A 66 -12.10 7.43 -10.21
N ILE A 67 -11.50 8.06 -9.20
CA ILE A 67 -12.22 8.58 -8.03
C ILE A 67 -13.33 9.55 -8.48
N LYS A 68 -13.02 10.49 -9.36
CA LYS A 68 -14.00 11.48 -9.85
C LYS A 68 -15.15 10.85 -10.64
N LYS A 69 -14.92 9.75 -11.37
CA LYS A 69 -15.93 9.14 -12.24
C LYS A 69 -16.71 8.04 -11.57
N LEU A 70 -16.08 7.26 -10.71
CA LEU A 70 -16.60 6.02 -10.15
C LEU A 70 -16.86 6.09 -8.65
N CYS A 71 -16.63 7.24 -8.02
CA CYS A 71 -17.02 7.50 -6.63
C CYS A 71 -17.90 8.74 -6.56
N ASN A 72 -18.75 8.83 -5.54
CA ASN A 72 -19.66 9.96 -5.33
C ASN A 72 -19.94 10.18 -3.83
N SER A 73 -20.90 11.04 -3.48
CA SER A 73 -21.24 11.34 -2.09
C SER A 73 -21.85 10.16 -1.31
N HIS A 74 -22.24 9.07 -1.98
CA HIS A 74 -22.75 7.85 -1.35
C HIS A 74 -21.65 6.79 -1.15
N THR A 75 -20.48 6.99 -1.76
CA THR A 75 -19.32 6.13 -1.54
C THR A 75 -18.82 6.31 -0.12
N LYS A 76 -18.76 5.25 0.68
CA LYS A 76 -18.13 5.31 2.00
C LYS A 76 -16.62 5.23 1.85
N VAL A 77 -15.87 6.12 2.49
CA VAL A 77 -14.42 6.22 2.35
C VAL A 77 -13.74 5.88 3.66
N PHE A 78 -12.69 5.06 3.60
CA PHE A 78 -11.78 4.81 4.71
C PHE A 78 -10.34 5.06 4.27
N ILE A 79 -9.63 5.87 5.05
CA ILE A 79 -8.23 6.22 4.81
C ILE A 79 -7.40 5.72 5.99
N ALA A 80 -6.38 4.93 5.71
CA ALA A 80 -5.56 4.31 6.75
C ALA A 80 -4.07 4.26 6.38
N ASP A 81 -3.24 3.87 7.32
CA ASP A 81 -1.80 3.69 7.15
C ASP A 81 -1.40 2.23 6.83
N SER A 82 -2.28 1.27 7.14
CA SER A 82 -2.05 -0.15 6.92
C SER A 82 -3.13 -0.76 6.03
N HIS A 83 -2.71 -1.52 5.01
CA HIS A 83 -3.63 -2.22 4.10
C HIS A 83 -4.42 -3.33 4.81
N LEU A 84 -3.96 -3.85 5.94
CA LEU A 84 -4.70 -4.78 6.77
C LEU A 84 -6.12 -4.27 7.13
N ARG A 85 -6.28 -2.95 7.28
CA ARG A 85 -7.55 -2.33 7.71
C ARG A 85 -8.69 -2.48 6.70
N ILE A 86 -8.38 -2.79 5.45
CA ILE A 86 -9.40 -3.04 4.43
C ILE A 86 -10.27 -4.25 4.76
N TYR A 87 -9.70 -5.28 5.38
CA TYR A 87 -10.44 -6.49 5.75
C TYR A 87 -11.62 -6.16 6.68
N ASP A 88 -11.36 -5.44 7.77
CA ASP A 88 -12.41 -5.01 8.70
C ASP A 88 -13.38 -4.04 8.02
N PHE A 89 -12.88 -3.11 7.21
CA PHE A 89 -13.71 -2.13 6.52
C PHE A 89 -14.71 -2.78 5.56
N ILE A 90 -14.29 -3.80 4.81
CA ILE A 90 -15.21 -4.56 3.93
C ILE A 90 -16.19 -5.35 4.78
N ARG A 91 -15.71 -6.12 5.76
CA ARG A 91 -16.54 -6.96 6.64
C ARG A 91 -17.65 -6.15 7.32
N ASP A 92 -17.30 -5.01 7.88
CA ASP A 92 -18.24 -4.20 8.69
C ASP A 92 -19.31 -3.49 7.81
N ASN A 93 -19.07 -3.37 6.50
CA ASN A 93 -20.01 -2.75 5.56
C ASN A 93 -20.71 -3.75 4.61
N TYR A 94 -20.20 -4.97 4.48
CA TYR A 94 -20.84 -6.01 3.69
C TYR A 94 -22.06 -6.58 4.42
N LYS A 95 -23.15 -6.73 3.68
CA LYS A 95 -24.39 -7.33 4.21
C LYS A 95 -24.67 -8.68 3.55
N ASP A 96 -24.85 -8.66 2.25
CA ASP A 96 -25.15 -9.85 1.46
C ASP A 96 -24.92 -9.59 -0.04
N GLY A 97 -25.14 -10.63 -0.87
CA GLY A 97 -25.08 -10.55 -2.33
C GLY A 97 -23.66 -10.66 -2.89
N LEU A 98 -23.45 -10.07 -4.04
CA LEU A 98 -22.16 -10.11 -4.75
C LEU A 98 -21.21 -9.04 -4.21
N LEU A 99 -19.96 -9.43 -4.03
CA LEU A 99 -18.86 -8.55 -3.59
C LEU A 99 -17.83 -8.48 -4.72
N TYR A 100 -17.67 -7.30 -5.31
CA TYR A 100 -16.66 -7.03 -6.33
C TYR A 100 -15.58 -6.16 -5.75
N ILE A 101 -14.32 -6.62 -5.79
CA ILE A 101 -13.16 -5.91 -5.28
C ILE A 101 -12.20 -5.64 -6.42
N ASN A 102 -11.89 -4.36 -6.66
CA ASN A 102 -10.76 -3.96 -7.48
C ASN A 102 -9.66 -3.43 -6.56
N ASN A 103 -8.51 -4.09 -6.55
CA ASN A 103 -7.35 -3.73 -5.73
C ASN A 103 -6.26 -3.11 -6.59
N ILE A 104 -6.06 -1.80 -6.49
CA ILE A 104 -4.92 -1.08 -7.09
C ILE A 104 -3.76 -1.20 -6.12
N ASP A 105 -2.79 -2.04 -6.46
CA ASP A 105 -1.73 -2.43 -5.56
C ASP A 105 -0.52 -2.94 -6.34
N PHE A 106 0.68 -2.67 -5.87
CA PHE A 106 1.88 -3.28 -6.40
C PHE A 106 1.95 -4.77 -6.08
N HIS A 107 1.40 -5.18 -4.91
CA HIS A 107 1.36 -6.54 -4.42
C HIS A 107 -0.01 -7.18 -4.65
N TYR A 108 -0.06 -8.51 -4.70
CA TYR A 108 -1.33 -9.24 -4.94
C TYR A 108 -2.10 -9.60 -3.66
N ASP A 109 -1.49 -9.46 -2.48
CA ASP A 109 -2.07 -9.64 -1.14
C ASP A 109 -2.83 -10.96 -0.90
N TYR A 110 -2.48 -11.97 -1.67
CA TYR A 110 -3.14 -13.28 -1.58
C TYR A 110 -2.35 -14.30 -0.77
N TYR A 111 -1.01 -14.16 -0.68
CA TYR A 111 -0.20 -15.22 -0.12
C TYR A 111 1.09 -14.74 0.53
N TYR A 112 1.00 -14.35 1.78
CA TYR A 112 2.17 -14.15 2.64
C TYR A 112 1.90 -14.78 3.99
N SER A 113 1.87 -16.14 4.05
CA SER A 113 1.91 -16.86 5.32
C SER A 113 3.32 -17.32 5.61
N GLN A 114 3.85 -16.97 6.76
CA GLN A 114 5.03 -17.62 7.31
C GLN A 114 4.57 -18.86 8.08
N ASP A 115 5.24 -20.00 7.83
CA ASP A 115 5.15 -21.24 8.62
C ASP A 115 3.78 -21.92 8.76
N GLY A 116 2.89 -21.77 7.78
CA GLY A 116 1.62 -22.51 7.74
C GLY A 116 0.55 -22.07 8.73
N VAL A 117 0.83 -21.05 9.55
CA VAL A 117 -0.15 -20.37 10.39
C VAL A 117 -0.44 -19.01 9.77
N MET A 118 -1.64 -18.86 9.21
CA MET A 118 -2.01 -17.61 8.58
C MET A 118 -2.55 -16.64 9.63
N GLU A 119 -1.67 -15.80 10.16
CA GLU A 119 -2.10 -14.60 10.86
C GLU A 119 -2.46 -13.53 9.82
N LEU A 120 -3.65 -12.94 9.96
CA LEU A 120 -4.12 -11.89 9.05
C LEU A 120 -3.17 -10.68 9.08
N ASN A 121 -2.71 -10.26 7.90
CA ASN A 121 -1.79 -9.13 7.71
C ASN A 121 -2.08 -8.39 6.39
N CYS A 122 -1.33 -7.32 6.11
CA CYS A 122 -1.49 -6.50 4.90
C CYS A 122 -1.32 -7.28 3.59
N GLY A 123 -0.46 -8.29 3.55
CA GLY A 123 -0.16 -9.06 2.33
C GLY A 123 -0.99 -10.34 2.16
N ASN A 124 -2.00 -10.60 3.00
CA ASN A 124 -2.82 -11.81 2.88
C ASN A 124 -4.33 -11.59 3.11
N TRP A 125 -4.77 -10.36 3.22
CA TRP A 125 -6.20 -10.05 3.44
C TRP A 125 -7.09 -10.53 2.31
N VAL A 126 -6.59 -10.57 1.07
CA VAL A 126 -7.30 -11.12 -0.09
C VAL A 126 -7.55 -12.61 0.11
N ASN A 127 -6.53 -13.36 0.52
CA ASN A 127 -6.68 -14.78 0.84
C ASN A 127 -7.74 -14.99 1.93
N ALA A 128 -7.73 -14.13 2.96
CA ALA A 128 -8.70 -14.20 4.05
C ALA A 128 -10.16 -14.02 3.57
N ILE A 129 -10.39 -13.33 2.46
CA ILE A 129 -11.74 -13.10 1.92
C ILE A 129 -12.14 -14.18 0.88
N ILE A 130 -11.23 -14.58 -0.03
CA ILE A 130 -11.58 -15.41 -1.17
C ILE A 130 -11.22 -16.89 -1.04
N ASP A 131 -10.44 -17.28 -0.05
CA ASP A 131 -10.09 -18.69 0.19
C ASP A 131 -11.08 -19.35 1.14
N LYS A 132 -11.77 -20.37 0.64
CA LYS A 132 -12.77 -21.15 1.41
C LYS A 132 -12.18 -21.86 2.63
N ALA A 133 -10.90 -22.20 2.59
CA ALA A 133 -10.23 -22.89 3.68
C ALA A 133 -9.78 -21.95 4.80
N ASN A 134 -9.93 -20.64 4.61
CA ASN A 134 -9.45 -19.65 5.55
C ASN A 134 -10.40 -19.48 6.75
N VAL A 135 -9.84 -19.56 7.95
CA VAL A 135 -10.58 -19.40 9.22
C VAL A 135 -11.19 -18.01 9.43
N TYR A 136 -10.69 -17.01 8.71
CA TYR A 136 -11.21 -15.63 8.77
C TYR A 136 -12.43 -15.42 7.88
N ASN A 137 -12.82 -16.42 7.08
CA ASN A 137 -13.87 -16.29 6.08
C ASN A 137 -15.19 -16.86 6.58
N ASP A 138 -15.75 -16.26 7.65
CA ASP A 138 -17.02 -16.67 8.27
C ASP A 138 -18.18 -15.70 7.98
N TRP A 139 -17.90 -14.55 7.35
CA TRP A 139 -18.87 -13.47 7.12
C TRP A 139 -19.28 -13.31 5.64
N VAL A 140 -18.54 -13.87 4.70
CA VAL A 140 -18.86 -13.84 3.28
C VAL A 140 -18.74 -15.23 2.65
N ASN A 141 -19.68 -15.58 1.76
CA ASN A 141 -19.49 -16.77 0.93
C ASN A 141 -18.51 -16.45 -0.20
N PRO A 142 -17.31 -17.06 -0.25
CA PRO A 142 -16.33 -16.81 -1.31
C PRO A 142 -16.90 -16.95 -2.73
N ALA A 143 -17.88 -17.82 -2.94
CA ALA A 143 -18.53 -17.96 -4.26
C ALA A 143 -19.25 -16.68 -4.73
N ASN A 144 -19.52 -15.75 -3.83
CA ASN A 144 -20.13 -14.46 -4.13
C ASN A 144 -19.08 -13.35 -4.29
N VAL A 145 -17.78 -13.66 -4.20
CA VAL A 145 -16.70 -12.68 -4.31
C VAL A 145 -16.06 -12.76 -5.69
N SER A 146 -15.80 -11.61 -6.28
CA SER A 146 -14.96 -11.44 -7.46
C SER A 146 -13.84 -10.45 -7.11
N TYR A 147 -12.62 -10.92 -7.09
CA TYR A 147 -11.44 -10.11 -6.83
C TYR A 147 -10.66 -9.86 -8.11
N SER A 148 -10.34 -8.62 -8.39
CA SER A 148 -9.52 -8.20 -9.52
C SER A 148 -8.31 -7.43 -9.03
N TRP A 149 -7.13 -7.82 -9.48
CA TRP A 149 -5.91 -7.12 -9.16
C TRP A 149 -5.52 -6.15 -10.26
N VAL A 150 -5.47 -4.87 -9.91
CA VAL A 150 -4.98 -3.79 -10.77
C VAL A 150 -3.50 -3.64 -10.48
N CYS A 151 -2.71 -4.35 -11.25
CA CYS A 151 -1.25 -4.45 -11.09
C CYS A 151 -0.51 -3.48 -12.01
N ARG A 152 0.81 -3.42 -11.85
CA ARG A 152 1.74 -2.72 -12.75
C ARG A 152 2.43 -3.75 -13.65
N GLU A 153 3.04 -3.28 -14.73
CA GLU A 153 3.86 -4.13 -15.62
C GLU A 153 5.06 -4.77 -14.90
N ASP A 154 5.57 -4.09 -13.86
CA ASP A 154 6.69 -4.54 -13.03
C ASP A 154 6.27 -5.25 -11.75
N SER A 155 4.97 -5.52 -11.56
CA SER A 155 4.47 -6.32 -10.44
C SER A 155 4.84 -7.80 -10.59
N ASP A 156 5.09 -8.48 -9.46
CA ASP A 156 5.36 -9.93 -9.46
C ASP A 156 4.05 -10.71 -9.58
N LEU A 157 3.78 -11.21 -10.78
CA LEU A 157 2.56 -11.97 -11.08
C LEU A 157 2.64 -13.38 -10.48
N SER A 158 1.84 -13.64 -9.45
CA SER A 158 1.78 -14.94 -8.81
C SER A 158 0.76 -15.86 -9.48
N GLY A 159 1.22 -16.94 -10.13
CA GLY A 159 0.35 -17.97 -10.67
C GLY A 159 -0.50 -18.74 -9.63
N ARG A 160 -0.35 -18.43 -8.33
CA ARG A 160 -1.20 -18.97 -7.26
C ARG A 160 -2.56 -18.31 -7.23
N LEU A 161 -2.59 -16.99 -7.40
CA LEU A 161 -3.84 -16.22 -7.46
C LEU A 161 -4.70 -16.66 -8.64
N GLU A 162 -4.09 -16.90 -9.81
CA GLU A 162 -4.77 -17.36 -11.02
C GLU A 162 -5.53 -18.68 -10.84
N LYS A 163 -5.15 -19.50 -9.88
CA LYS A 163 -5.82 -20.77 -9.58
C LYS A 163 -7.07 -20.61 -8.71
N ASN A 164 -7.28 -19.43 -8.14
CA ASN A 164 -8.46 -19.18 -7.32
C ASN A 164 -9.67 -18.86 -8.21
N PRO A 165 -10.78 -19.57 -8.07
CA PRO A 165 -11.97 -19.36 -8.91
C PRO A 165 -12.67 -18.00 -8.69
N GLN A 166 -12.35 -17.30 -7.63
CA GLN A 166 -12.86 -15.95 -7.33
C GLN A 166 -11.97 -14.84 -7.94
N PHE A 167 -10.86 -15.23 -8.57
CA PHE A 167 -9.99 -14.27 -9.24
C PHE A 167 -10.58 -13.83 -10.57
N GLY A 168 -10.95 -12.55 -10.67
CA GLY A 168 -11.57 -11.94 -11.84
C GLY A 168 -10.59 -11.52 -12.94
N GLY A 169 -9.29 -11.48 -12.64
CA GLY A 169 -8.24 -11.17 -13.61
C GLY A 169 -7.29 -10.07 -13.21
N TYR A 170 -6.29 -9.86 -14.07
CA TYR A 170 -5.33 -8.77 -14.01
C TYR A 170 -5.81 -7.59 -14.85
N PHE A 171 -5.64 -6.38 -14.33
CA PHE A 171 -5.99 -5.15 -15.02
C PHE A 171 -4.86 -4.14 -14.87
N MET A 172 -4.71 -3.29 -15.87
CA MET A 172 -3.94 -2.05 -15.74
C MET A 172 -4.86 -0.96 -15.21
N ILE A 173 -4.31 0.04 -14.55
CA ILE A 173 -5.12 1.10 -13.92
C ILE A 173 -6.03 1.82 -14.94
N ASP A 174 -5.59 1.98 -16.17
CA ASP A 174 -6.39 2.61 -17.24
C ASP A 174 -7.59 1.75 -17.68
N ASP A 175 -7.55 0.42 -17.44
CA ASP A 175 -8.66 -0.46 -17.77
C ASP A 175 -9.91 -0.16 -16.92
N LEU A 176 -9.72 0.34 -15.70
CA LEU A 176 -10.84 0.75 -14.84
C LEU A 176 -11.63 1.94 -15.40
N LEU A 177 -11.07 2.68 -16.36
CA LEU A 177 -11.76 3.78 -17.04
C LEU A 177 -12.42 3.37 -18.34
N LYS A 178 -12.22 2.12 -18.82
CA LYS A 178 -12.90 1.61 -20.00
C LYS A 178 -14.37 1.30 -19.64
N ASP A 179 -15.26 1.64 -20.53
CA ASP A 179 -16.71 1.36 -20.42
C ASP A 179 -17.37 1.86 -19.12
N THR A 180 -16.87 3.00 -18.58
CA THR A 180 -17.42 3.58 -17.34
C THR A 180 -18.85 4.12 -17.47
N SER A 181 -19.40 4.23 -18.69
CA SER A 181 -20.76 4.72 -18.91
C SER A 181 -21.87 3.81 -18.36
N GLU A 182 -21.57 2.52 -18.17
CA GLU A 182 -22.49 1.50 -17.65
C GLU A 182 -22.08 0.98 -16.26
N GLN A 183 -20.98 1.51 -15.68
CA GLN A 183 -20.50 1.07 -14.39
C GLN A 183 -21.20 1.81 -13.25
N GLU A 184 -21.77 1.06 -12.32
CA GLU A 184 -22.24 1.60 -11.05
C GLU A 184 -21.07 2.17 -10.24
N PRO A 185 -21.28 3.25 -9.48
CA PRO A 185 -20.26 3.76 -8.57
C PRO A 185 -19.77 2.71 -7.56
N TYR A 186 -18.59 2.92 -7.02
CA TYR A 186 -18.12 2.13 -5.90
C TYR A 186 -18.90 2.48 -4.63
N ASP A 187 -19.32 1.45 -3.89
CA ASP A 187 -19.93 1.60 -2.57
C ASP A 187 -18.89 1.97 -1.52
N LEU A 188 -17.70 1.37 -1.62
CA LEU A 188 -16.58 1.60 -0.70
C LEU A 188 -15.33 2.03 -1.46
N LEU A 189 -14.63 3.01 -0.90
CA LEU A 189 -13.30 3.43 -1.31
C LEU A 189 -12.36 3.32 -0.11
N PHE A 190 -11.39 2.42 -0.20
CA PHE A 190 -10.32 2.30 0.77
C PHE A 190 -9.03 2.86 0.18
N ILE A 191 -8.33 3.71 0.93
CA ILE A 191 -7.04 4.26 0.53
C ILE A 191 -6.02 4.04 1.65
N CYS A 192 -5.01 3.26 1.36
CA CYS A 192 -3.90 2.98 2.27
C CYS A 192 -2.66 3.76 1.88
N ARG A 193 -2.00 4.40 2.86
CA ARG A 193 -0.71 5.04 2.62
C ARG A 193 0.45 4.04 2.57
N SER A 194 0.32 2.91 3.26
CA SER A 194 1.36 1.90 3.40
C SER A 194 2.70 2.52 3.83
N SER A 195 2.70 3.17 5.00
CA SER A 195 3.81 4.04 5.44
C SER A 195 5.16 3.32 5.54
N MET A 196 5.15 2.01 5.81
CA MET A 196 6.37 1.20 5.79
C MET A 196 6.91 0.96 4.38
N TRP A 197 6.02 1.03 3.35
CA TRP A 197 6.31 0.71 1.95
C TRP A 197 6.41 1.96 1.06
N SER A 198 6.04 3.12 1.57
CA SER A 198 5.99 4.37 0.83
C SER A 198 7.01 5.37 1.34
N PRO A 199 7.92 5.89 0.48
CA PRO A 199 8.88 6.91 0.84
C PRO A 199 8.22 8.19 1.37
N PRO A 200 8.59 8.68 2.57
CA PRO A 200 7.99 9.85 3.20
C PRO A 200 7.95 11.13 2.34
N HIS A 201 8.96 11.36 1.50
CA HIS A 201 9.01 12.56 0.64
C HIS A 201 7.90 12.60 -0.43
N LEU A 202 7.17 11.48 -0.62
CA LEU A 202 6.02 11.37 -1.51
C LEU A 202 4.68 11.55 -0.78
N ASP A 203 4.65 11.62 0.55
CA ASP A 203 3.42 11.79 1.35
C ASP A 203 2.59 13.01 0.92
N LYS A 204 3.26 14.09 0.49
CA LYS A 204 2.59 15.29 -0.02
C LYS A 204 1.60 15.01 -1.15
N TYR A 205 1.85 14.04 -2.02
CA TYR A 205 0.95 13.66 -3.11
C TYR A 205 -0.23 12.83 -2.61
N PHE A 206 -0.01 11.99 -1.59
CA PHE A 206 -1.06 11.25 -0.91
C PHE A 206 -2.06 12.22 -0.26
N PHE A 207 -1.57 13.18 0.51
CA PHE A 207 -2.43 14.19 1.14
C PHE A 207 -3.07 15.14 0.14
N ASP A 208 -2.39 15.45 -0.97
CA ASP A 208 -2.99 16.23 -2.06
C ASP A 208 -4.19 15.49 -2.67
N LEU A 209 -4.07 14.20 -2.97
CA LEU A 209 -5.17 13.37 -3.46
C LEU A 209 -6.38 13.42 -2.51
N ILE A 210 -6.15 13.22 -1.22
CA ILE A 210 -7.21 13.25 -0.22
C ILE A 210 -7.88 14.61 -0.19
N LYS A 211 -7.11 15.70 -0.11
CA LYS A 211 -7.62 17.07 -0.01
C LYS A 211 -8.33 17.54 -1.27
N THR A 212 -7.79 17.19 -2.45
CA THR A 212 -8.26 17.75 -3.71
C THR A 212 -9.33 16.93 -4.41
N ASP A 213 -9.35 15.61 -4.18
CA ASP A 213 -10.23 14.69 -4.90
C ASP A 213 -11.17 13.96 -3.96
N VAL A 214 -10.68 13.35 -2.87
CA VAL A 214 -11.50 12.54 -1.97
C VAL A 214 -12.47 13.42 -1.16
N VAL A 215 -11.98 14.47 -0.51
CA VAL A 215 -12.82 15.39 0.29
C VAL A 215 -13.89 16.06 -0.57
N LYS A 216 -13.60 16.32 -1.84
CA LYS A 216 -14.56 16.93 -2.77
C LYS A 216 -15.71 16.02 -3.20
N LEU A 217 -15.64 14.72 -2.93
CA LEU A 217 -16.77 13.83 -3.15
C LEU A 217 -17.98 14.19 -2.28
N GLY A 218 -17.76 14.86 -1.14
CA GLY A 218 -18.78 15.08 -0.12
C GLY A 218 -19.25 13.79 0.54
N ALA A 219 -18.42 12.76 0.49
CA ALA A 219 -18.65 11.43 1.02
C ALA A 219 -18.44 11.38 2.54
N ASP A 220 -18.94 10.29 3.17
CA ASP A 220 -18.62 9.97 4.54
C ASP A 220 -17.19 9.40 4.60
N ILE A 221 -16.29 10.09 5.31
CA ILE A 221 -14.86 9.74 5.39
C ILE A 221 -14.52 9.33 6.81
N GLU A 222 -14.17 8.07 6.96
CA GLU A 222 -13.59 7.52 8.18
C GLU A 222 -12.06 7.54 8.09
N LEU A 223 -11.42 8.02 9.14
CA LEU A 223 -9.97 8.02 9.26
C LEU A 223 -9.56 6.92 10.24
N GLY A 224 -8.77 5.98 9.75
CA GLY A 224 -8.01 5.08 10.59
C GLY A 224 -6.79 5.80 11.19
N PHE A 225 -5.91 5.01 11.81
CA PHE A 225 -4.65 5.59 12.26
C PHE A 225 -3.86 6.08 11.04
N LEU A 226 -3.59 7.37 10.97
CA LEU A 226 -2.85 8.04 9.92
C LEU A 226 -2.02 9.16 10.55
N THR A 227 -0.71 9.09 10.43
CA THR A 227 0.17 10.19 10.83
C THR A 227 0.16 11.30 9.78
N GLU A 228 0.56 12.51 10.18
CA GLU A 228 0.75 13.63 9.27
C GLU A 228 1.89 13.35 8.25
N ASP A 229 2.18 14.33 7.39
CA ASP A 229 3.32 14.27 6.47
C ASP A 229 4.62 13.97 7.24
N ARG A 230 5.28 12.87 6.87
CA ARG A 230 6.46 12.36 7.57
C ARG A 230 7.75 13.05 7.13
N TYR A 231 7.79 13.66 5.94
CA TYR A 231 9.02 14.28 5.41
C TYR A 231 9.21 15.71 5.91
N THR A 232 9.38 15.84 7.21
CA THR A 232 9.54 17.10 7.95
C THR A 232 11.00 17.55 8.04
N ASP A 233 11.23 18.78 8.52
CA ASP A 233 12.56 19.24 8.89
C ASP A 233 13.20 18.35 9.97
N GLY A 234 12.38 17.82 10.87
CA GLY A 234 12.81 16.85 11.88
C GLY A 234 13.40 15.59 11.27
N MET A 235 12.71 14.98 10.30
CA MET A 235 13.23 13.81 9.58
C MET A 235 14.53 14.15 8.82
N ARG A 236 14.57 15.26 8.09
CA ARG A 236 15.80 15.69 7.38
C ARG A 236 16.98 15.85 8.32
N LYS A 237 16.75 16.37 9.52
CA LYS A 237 17.78 16.48 10.57
C LYS A 237 18.23 15.08 11.04
N GLN A 238 17.30 14.16 11.30
CA GLN A 238 17.64 12.78 11.68
C GLN A 238 18.46 12.07 10.60
N VAL A 239 18.08 12.19 9.33
CA VAL A 239 18.84 11.63 8.21
C VAL A 239 20.30 12.11 8.24
N LYS A 240 20.50 13.41 8.46
CA LYS A 240 21.86 13.98 8.57
C LYS A 240 22.61 13.41 9.76
N GLU A 241 21.99 13.37 10.94
CA GLU A 241 22.60 12.83 12.17
C GLU A 241 23.00 11.36 12.01
N TYR A 242 22.17 10.53 11.35
CA TYR A 242 22.50 9.14 11.07
C TYR A 242 23.65 9.01 10.05
N ARG A 243 23.72 9.83 9.01
CA ARG A 243 24.85 9.87 8.07
C ARG A 243 26.16 10.23 8.79
N ASP A 244 26.16 11.30 9.59
CA ASP A 244 27.32 11.72 10.34
C ASP A 244 27.82 10.61 11.30
N PHE A 245 26.88 9.86 11.90
CA PHE A 245 27.18 8.70 12.73
C PHE A 245 27.79 7.54 11.91
N LEU A 246 27.21 7.17 10.78
CA LEU A 246 27.71 6.10 9.91
C LEU A 246 29.11 6.42 9.38
N ASP A 247 29.33 7.65 8.91
CA ASP A 247 30.64 8.11 8.43
C ASP A 247 31.72 8.02 9.51
N THR A 248 31.35 8.36 10.74
CA THR A 248 32.28 8.26 11.89
C THR A 248 32.59 6.81 12.22
N ALA A 249 31.57 5.95 12.26
CA ALA A 249 31.73 4.52 12.55
C ALA A 249 32.59 3.80 11.49
N ILE A 250 32.40 4.14 10.21
CA ILE A 250 33.21 3.59 9.11
C ILE A 250 34.67 3.98 9.25
N LYS A 251 34.96 5.28 9.50
CA LYS A 251 36.32 5.76 9.70
C LYS A 251 37.02 5.09 10.90
N ASP A 252 36.31 4.88 12.00
CA ASP A 252 36.83 4.19 13.17
C ASP A 252 37.11 2.70 12.86
N LEU A 253 36.30 2.04 12.09
CA LEU A 253 36.51 0.67 11.65
C LEU A 253 37.70 0.54 10.71
N GLU A 254 37.87 1.43 9.76
CA GLU A 254 39.01 1.49 8.84
C GLU A 254 40.33 1.72 9.61
N LYS A 255 40.32 2.64 10.58
CA LYS A 255 41.47 2.87 11.43
C LYS A 255 41.89 1.63 12.23
N ARG A 256 40.94 0.93 12.86
CA ARG A 256 41.19 -0.32 13.60
C ARG A 256 41.71 -1.44 12.71
N ARG A 257 41.22 -1.57 11.47
CA ARG A 257 41.75 -2.54 10.51
C ARG A 257 43.20 -2.23 10.17
N ALA A 258 43.56 -0.97 9.88
CA ALA A 258 44.93 -0.57 9.58
C ALA A 258 45.88 -0.82 10.76
N GLU A 259 45.41 -0.67 12.02
CA GLU A 259 46.20 -0.96 13.23
C GLU A 259 46.41 -2.46 13.50
N HIS A 260 45.65 -3.36 12.86
CA HIS A 260 45.78 -4.82 13.02
C HIS A 260 46.54 -5.50 11.87
N ASP A 261 46.76 -4.81 10.78
CA ASP A 261 47.48 -5.29 9.60
C ASP A 261 48.99 -4.91 9.67
N ASP A 262 49.43 -4.14 10.67
CA ASP A 262 50.80 -3.87 11.05
C ASP A 262 51.25 -4.79 12.23
#